data_6b66519f48fdacc2f4778fcbd48f44eb
#
_entry.id   6b66519f48fdacc2f4778fcbd48f44eb
#
_cell.length_a   1.000
_cell.length_b   1.000
_cell.length_c   1.000
_cell.angle_alpha   90.00
_cell.angle_beta   90.00
_cell.angle_gamma   90.00
#
_symmetry.space_group_name_H-M   'P 1'
#
loop_
_entity.id
_entity.type
_entity.pdbx_description
1 polymer ?
#
loop_
_entity_poly.entity_id
_entity_poly.type
_entity_poly.pdbx_seq_one_letter_code
_entity_poly.pdbx_strand_id
1 'polypeptide(L)'
;MRNISIAGAVVALTFATAAPALAANPPGTASSGAADFAKAGQTFKVAPLAVCDVNPDVAGTVTGSSPAVSRTGLKIGETSSACTTEAVNPAEFLTRTKSVAKGTGFDLSALAGLSGGQKGPRLKIASWSINCDADEKGTSAGWELKGMSGWTGLPQDIPSGYVHDVKASNGNVLAKVKFTDTVFPVPNDGSIAMTLLKITFEPSSGYTGSITVGTVACSPTP
;
A
#
# COMPACT_ATOMS: atom_id res chain seq x y z
N MET A 1 38.62 6.40 -69.52
CA MET A 1 37.65 5.63 -68.64
C MET A 1 38.01 5.86 -67.20
N ARG A 2 37.16 6.53 -66.46
CA ARG A 2 37.49 7.06 -65.12
C ARG A 2 36.62 6.27 -64.16
N ASN A 3 37.21 5.38 -63.31
CA ASN A 3 36.54 4.60 -62.31
C ASN A 3 36.35 5.45 -61.04
N ILE A 4 35.10 5.69 -60.68
CA ILE A 4 34.71 6.34 -59.40
C ILE A 4 34.32 5.24 -58.46
N SER A 5 35.13 5.03 -57.42
CA SER A 5 34.76 4.15 -56.28
C SER A 5 34.04 4.97 -55.21
N ILE A 6 32.78 4.64 -54.96
CA ILE A 6 31.98 5.22 -53.86
C ILE A 6 32.15 4.33 -52.65
N ALA A 7 32.84 4.82 -51.62
CA ALA A 7 32.90 4.17 -50.30
C ALA A 7 31.67 4.60 -49.47
N GLY A 8 30.79 3.66 -49.24
CA GLY A 8 29.63 3.87 -48.36
C GLY A 8 30.03 3.71 -46.89
N ALA A 9 29.90 4.78 -46.12
CA ALA A 9 30.05 4.72 -44.65
C ALA A 9 28.73 4.22 -44.02
N VAL A 10 28.77 3.05 -43.40
CA VAL A 10 27.68 2.52 -42.59
C VAL A 10 27.77 3.13 -41.18
N VAL A 11 26.87 4.05 -40.88
CA VAL A 11 26.71 4.58 -39.51
C VAL A 11 25.81 3.61 -38.74
N ALA A 12 26.41 2.84 -37.84
CA ALA A 12 25.66 2.01 -36.90
C ALA A 12 25.10 2.90 -35.75
N LEU A 13 23.79 3.18 -35.79
CA LEU A 13 23.09 3.78 -34.65
C LEU A 13 22.88 2.71 -33.59
N THR A 14 23.64 2.77 -32.50
CA THR A 14 23.37 2.01 -31.30
C THR A 14 22.26 2.70 -30.51
N PHE A 15 21.05 2.15 -30.56
CA PHE A 15 19.97 2.54 -29.64
C PHE A 15 20.30 1.97 -28.27
N ALA A 16 20.77 2.83 -27.37
CA ALA A 16 20.81 2.52 -25.97
C ALA A 16 19.35 2.47 -25.47
N THR A 17 18.82 1.27 -25.25
CA THR A 17 17.54 1.10 -24.56
C THR A 17 17.76 1.49 -23.10
N ALA A 18 17.38 2.72 -22.73
CA ALA A 18 17.27 3.10 -21.34
C ALA A 18 16.23 2.17 -20.71
N ALA A 19 16.65 1.32 -19.78
CA ALA A 19 15.71 0.58 -18.95
C ALA A 19 14.81 1.62 -18.24
N PRO A 20 13.48 1.40 -18.19
CA PRO A 20 12.62 2.29 -17.43
C PRO A 20 13.12 2.27 -15.97
N ALA A 21 13.55 3.43 -15.46
CA ALA A 21 13.81 3.58 -14.03
C ALA A 21 12.48 3.28 -13.32
N LEU A 22 12.46 2.24 -12.50
CA LEU A 22 11.32 2.01 -11.61
C LEU A 22 11.23 3.25 -10.71
N ALA A 23 10.04 3.85 -10.65
CA ALA A 23 9.84 5.04 -9.84
C ALA A 23 10.26 4.75 -8.40
N ALA A 24 11.11 5.60 -7.84
CA ALA A 24 11.47 5.55 -6.43
C ALA A 24 10.19 5.64 -5.58
N ASN A 25 10.20 5.00 -4.40
CA ASN A 25 9.09 5.15 -3.46
C ASN A 25 8.97 6.61 -3.01
N PRO A 26 7.76 7.11 -2.71
CA PRO A 26 7.59 8.45 -2.17
C PRO A 26 8.42 8.66 -0.89
N PRO A 27 9.04 9.82 -0.71
CA PRO A 27 9.97 10.05 0.40
C PRO A 27 9.31 10.10 1.78
N GLY A 28 8.05 10.52 1.88
CA GLY A 28 7.37 10.62 3.16
C GLY A 28 5.86 10.76 2.99
N THR A 29 5.16 9.64 2.73
CA THR A 29 3.71 9.64 2.52
C THR A 29 3.02 8.64 3.42
N ALA A 30 1.76 8.92 3.78
CA ALA A 30 0.88 7.94 4.39
C ALA A 30 -0.58 8.14 4.00
N SER A 31 -1.34 7.06 3.98
CA SER A 31 -2.81 7.11 3.96
C SER A 31 -3.39 5.96 4.77
N SER A 32 -4.57 6.21 5.32
CA SER A 32 -5.18 5.25 6.26
C SER A 32 -6.03 4.19 5.59
N GLY A 33 -6.44 4.39 4.35
CA GLY A 33 -7.21 3.38 3.63
C GLY A 33 -7.88 3.92 2.38
N ALA A 34 -8.23 3.03 1.48
CA ALA A 34 -8.97 3.30 0.26
C ALA A 34 -9.77 2.06 -0.15
N ALA A 35 -10.80 2.23 -0.95
CA ALA A 35 -11.53 1.11 -1.52
C ALA A 35 -12.03 1.45 -2.93
N ASP A 36 -11.93 0.49 -3.83
CA ASP A 36 -12.58 0.51 -5.13
C ASP A 36 -13.01 -0.92 -5.46
N PHE A 37 -14.28 -1.22 -5.25
CA PHE A 37 -14.85 -2.53 -5.51
C PHE A 37 -16.27 -2.44 -6.05
N ALA A 38 -16.71 -3.47 -6.73
CA ALA A 38 -18.03 -3.50 -7.34
C ALA A 38 -18.72 -4.86 -7.17
N LYS A 39 -20.05 -4.86 -7.20
CA LYS A 39 -20.90 -6.05 -7.27
C LYS A 39 -22.10 -5.78 -8.18
N ALA A 40 -22.34 -6.68 -9.14
CA ALA A 40 -23.49 -6.60 -10.05
C ALA A 40 -23.69 -5.21 -10.68
N GLY A 41 -22.59 -4.57 -11.11
CA GLY A 41 -22.60 -3.24 -11.74
C GLY A 41 -22.67 -2.06 -10.76
N GLN A 42 -22.87 -2.29 -9.46
CA GLN A 42 -22.82 -1.26 -8.44
C GLN A 42 -21.38 -1.08 -7.93
N THR A 43 -20.82 0.13 -8.05
CA THR A 43 -19.48 0.46 -7.61
C THR A 43 -19.48 1.14 -6.24
N PHE A 44 -18.53 0.75 -5.40
CA PHE A 44 -18.30 1.30 -4.06
C PHE A 44 -16.90 1.89 -4.00
N LYS A 45 -16.82 3.22 -3.89
CA LYS A 45 -15.54 3.95 -3.85
C LYS A 45 -15.36 4.67 -2.52
N VAL A 46 -14.15 4.54 -1.97
CA VAL A 46 -13.62 5.35 -0.87
C VAL A 46 -12.27 5.87 -1.34
N ALA A 47 -12.17 7.19 -1.53
CA ALA A 47 -10.90 7.84 -1.84
C ALA A 47 -9.91 7.62 -0.69
N PRO A 48 -8.58 7.77 -0.92
CA PRO A 48 -7.60 7.67 0.15
C PRO A 48 -7.96 8.57 1.35
N LEU A 49 -8.00 7.96 2.56
CA LEU A 49 -8.39 8.60 3.80
C LEU A 49 -7.17 9.08 4.57
N ALA A 50 -7.32 10.21 5.29
CA ALA A 50 -6.29 10.76 6.16
C ALA A 50 -4.90 10.74 5.49
N VAL A 51 -4.78 11.42 4.35
CA VAL A 51 -3.54 11.48 3.57
C VAL A 51 -2.60 12.51 4.16
N CYS A 52 -1.31 12.19 4.28
CA CYS A 52 -0.23 13.14 4.45
C CYS A 52 0.89 12.89 3.44
N ASP A 53 1.59 13.96 3.09
CA ASP A 53 2.74 13.96 2.19
C ASP A 53 3.68 15.10 2.62
N VAL A 54 4.97 14.80 2.78
CA VAL A 54 5.98 15.79 3.19
C VAL A 54 7.07 15.91 2.15
N ASN A 55 7.58 17.14 2.02
CA ASN A 55 8.80 17.39 1.28
C ASN A 55 10.00 16.81 2.08
N PRO A 56 10.83 15.92 1.50
CA PRO A 56 11.97 15.33 2.19
C PRO A 56 13.08 16.35 2.53
N ASP A 57 13.15 17.47 1.79
CA ASP A 57 14.21 18.47 1.91
C ASP A 57 13.86 19.60 2.89
N VAL A 58 12.62 19.65 3.36
CA VAL A 58 12.12 20.73 4.21
C VAL A 58 11.58 20.17 5.52
N ALA A 59 12.23 20.52 6.63
CA ALA A 59 11.75 20.12 7.95
C ALA A 59 10.30 20.61 8.20
N GLY A 60 9.44 19.71 8.63
CA GLY A 60 8.03 19.99 8.85
C GLY A 60 7.20 18.75 9.12
N THR A 61 5.96 18.97 9.51
CA THR A 61 4.99 17.90 9.75
C THR A 61 3.69 18.21 9.03
N VAL A 62 3.18 17.24 8.30
CA VAL A 62 1.84 17.25 7.71
C VAL A 62 1.00 16.17 8.36
N THR A 63 -0.23 16.50 8.74
CA THR A 63 -1.16 15.54 9.35
C THR A 63 -2.41 15.40 8.51
N GLY A 64 -2.95 14.19 8.45
CA GLY A 64 -4.24 13.89 7.86
C GLY A 64 -5.20 13.32 8.90
N SER A 65 -6.49 13.59 8.75
CA SER A 65 -7.54 12.96 9.55
C SER A 65 -8.76 12.67 8.70
N SER A 66 -9.49 11.62 9.04
CA SER A 66 -10.77 11.31 8.41
C SER A 66 -11.75 10.78 9.45
N PRO A 67 -12.99 11.28 9.46
CA PRO A 67 -14.05 10.68 10.24
C PRO A 67 -14.35 9.26 9.73
N ALA A 68 -15.15 8.52 10.48
CA ALA A 68 -15.59 7.20 10.08
C ALA A 68 -16.35 7.24 8.73
N VAL A 69 -16.01 6.32 7.84
CA VAL A 69 -16.64 6.16 6.53
C VAL A 69 -17.40 4.84 6.48
N SER A 70 -18.65 4.89 6.00
CA SER A 70 -19.47 3.69 5.81
C SER A 70 -19.96 3.61 4.37
N ARG A 71 -19.84 2.43 3.79
CA ARG A 71 -20.42 2.02 2.51
C ARG A 71 -21.09 0.67 2.69
N THR A 72 -21.95 0.29 1.77
CA THR A 72 -22.58 -1.03 1.82
C THR A 72 -21.53 -2.14 1.89
N GLY A 73 -21.52 -2.87 3.01
CA GLY A 73 -20.59 -3.97 3.24
C GLY A 73 -19.18 -3.59 3.72
N LEU A 74 -18.87 -2.30 3.88
CA LEU A 74 -17.59 -1.81 4.37
C LEU A 74 -17.77 -0.64 5.34
N LYS A 75 -17.10 -0.70 6.50
CA LYS A 75 -16.95 0.42 7.43
C LYS A 75 -15.48 0.56 7.81
N ILE A 76 -14.97 1.78 7.71
CA ILE A 76 -13.66 2.19 8.22
C ILE A 76 -13.95 3.23 9.30
N GLY A 77 -13.44 3.01 10.52
CA GLY A 77 -13.62 3.94 11.64
C GLY A 77 -12.81 5.22 11.46
N GLU A 78 -12.65 5.96 12.53
CA GLU A 78 -11.83 7.17 12.51
C GLU A 78 -10.37 6.83 12.26
N THR A 79 -9.72 7.65 11.41
CA THR A 79 -8.35 7.43 10.99
C THR A 79 -7.53 8.72 11.05
N SER A 80 -6.23 8.56 11.20
CA SER A 80 -5.28 9.66 11.15
C SER A 80 -3.94 9.22 10.53
N SER A 81 -3.23 10.20 10.00
CA SER A 81 -1.84 10.04 9.54
C SER A 81 -0.98 11.21 10.00
N ALA A 82 0.33 10.97 10.06
CA ALA A 82 1.33 12.01 10.28
C ALA A 82 2.57 11.65 9.47
N CYS A 83 3.04 12.62 8.69
CA CYS A 83 4.28 12.54 7.94
C CYS A 83 5.18 13.68 8.42
N THR A 84 6.45 13.39 8.71
CA THR A 84 7.38 14.36 9.28
C THR A 84 8.73 14.26 8.57
N THR A 85 9.31 15.41 8.24
CA THR A 85 10.73 15.55 7.88
C THR A 85 11.44 16.29 9.02
N GLU A 86 12.48 15.70 9.57
CA GLU A 86 13.34 16.27 10.63
C GLU A 86 14.72 16.52 10.03
N ALA A 87 15.31 17.70 10.27
CA ALA A 87 16.72 17.95 9.96
C ALA A 87 17.60 17.23 11.00
N VAL A 88 18.39 16.25 10.55
CA VAL A 88 19.31 15.50 11.42
C VAL A 88 20.67 16.19 11.49
N ASN A 89 21.20 16.57 10.33
CA ASN A 89 22.44 17.36 10.23
C ASN A 89 22.25 18.45 9.17
N PRO A 90 21.88 19.68 9.59
CA PRO A 90 21.65 20.78 8.64
C PRO A 90 22.89 21.19 7.83
N ALA A 91 24.12 20.98 8.37
CA ALA A 91 25.36 21.31 7.67
C ALA A 91 25.65 20.36 6.49
N GLU A 92 25.13 19.15 6.56
CA GLU A 92 25.29 18.12 5.53
C GLU A 92 23.98 17.87 4.77
N PHE A 93 22.94 18.69 5.02
CA PHE A 93 21.60 18.54 4.44
C PHE A 93 20.92 17.19 4.70
N LEU A 94 21.34 16.49 5.77
CA LEU A 94 20.76 15.21 6.13
C LEU A 94 19.42 15.40 6.84
N THR A 95 18.41 14.71 6.35
CA THR A 95 17.07 14.70 6.96
C THR A 95 16.65 13.27 7.31
N ARG A 96 15.63 13.16 8.13
CA ARG A 96 14.95 11.93 8.50
C ARG A 96 13.48 12.06 8.17
N THR A 97 12.93 11.10 7.46
CA THR A 97 11.50 11.06 7.17
C THR A 97 10.81 9.99 8.00
N LYS A 98 9.63 10.34 8.53
CA LYS A 98 8.75 9.42 9.27
C LYS A 98 7.34 9.52 8.71
N SER A 99 6.72 8.38 8.48
CA SER A 99 5.33 8.29 8.05
C SER A 99 4.57 7.31 8.92
N VAL A 100 3.41 7.71 9.41
CA VAL A 100 2.53 6.89 10.26
C VAL A 100 1.11 7.00 9.75
N ALA A 101 0.41 5.87 9.67
CA ALA A 101 -1.04 5.84 9.52
C ALA A 101 -1.65 4.92 10.57
N LYS A 102 -2.80 5.31 11.11
CA LYS A 102 -3.52 4.53 12.13
C LYS A 102 -5.02 4.72 12.04
N GLY A 103 -5.77 3.74 12.54
CA GLY A 103 -7.22 3.82 12.54
C GLY A 103 -7.86 2.93 13.58
N THR A 104 -9.14 3.20 13.85
CA THR A 104 -10.01 2.41 14.71
C THR A 104 -11.16 1.85 13.91
N GLY A 105 -11.48 0.56 14.09
CA GLY A 105 -12.68 -0.05 13.55
C GLY A 105 -12.67 -0.25 12.02
N PHE A 106 -12.07 -1.30 11.56
CA PHE A 106 -12.31 -1.83 10.21
C PHE A 106 -13.35 -2.97 10.29
N ASP A 107 -14.35 -2.95 9.41
CA ASP A 107 -15.43 -3.94 9.36
C ASP A 107 -15.83 -4.21 7.90
N LEU A 108 -15.48 -5.39 7.40
CA LEU A 108 -15.88 -5.88 6.09
C LEU A 108 -16.98 -6.93 6.26
N SER A 109 -18.21 -6.51 6.04
CA SER A 109 -19.42 -7.35 6.10
C SER A 109 -19.95 -7.77 4.73
N ALA A 110 -19.37 -7.27 3.64
CA ALA A 110 -19.79 -7.58 2.26
C ALA A 110 -19.84 -9.10 2.00
N LEU A 111 -18.84 -9.85 2.47
CA LEU A 111 -18.75 -11.29 2.28
C LEU A 111 -19.76 -12.06 3.14
N ALA A 112 -20.10 -11.55 4.33
CA ALA A 112 -21.09 -12.16 5.21
C ALA A 112 -22.54 -12.02 4.71
N GLY A 113 -22.77 -11.06 3.82
CA GLY A 113 -24.07 -10.82 3.17
C GLY A 113 -24.33 -11.72 1.94
N LEU A 114 -23.42 -12.61 1.59
CA LEU A 114 -23.63 -13.55 0.49
C LEU A 114 -24.63 -14.64 0.89
N SER A 115 -25.42 -15.12 -0.08
CA SER A 115 -26.48 -16.10 0.14
C SER A 115 -26.02 -17.54 -0.08
N GLY A 116 -26.76 -18.48 0.48
CA GLY A 116 -26.52 -19.92 0.31
C GLY A 116 -25.15 -20.35 0.88
N GLY A 117 -24.58 -21.39 0.30
CA GLY A 117 -23.26 -21.92 0.69
C GLY A 117 -22.07 -20.98 0.44
N GLN A 118 -22.28 -19.81 -0.16
CA GLN A 118 -21.25 -18.80 -0.41
C GLN A 118 -21.08 -17.80 0.73
N LYS A 119 -21.81 -17.92 1.85
CA LYS A 119 -21.67 -17.02 2.99
C LYS A 119 -20.25 -17.06 3.53
N GLY A 120 -19.60 -15.90 3.53
CA GLY A 120 -18.26 -15.70 4.08
C GLY A 120 -18.28 -15.14 5.51
N PRO A 121 -17.10 -14.96 6.13
CA PRO A 121 -16.99 -14.33 7.42
C PRO A 121 -17.19 -12.81 7.33
N ARG A 122 -17.52 -12.19 8.47
CA ARG A 122 -17.43 -10.76 8.67
C ARG A 122 -16.06 -10.46 9.30
N LEU A 123 -15.19 -9.78 8.55
CA LEU A 123 -13.85 -9.49 9.01
C LEU A 123 -13.82 -8.17 9.76
N LYS A 124 -13.27 -8.17 10.97
CA LYS A 124 -13.15 -6.97 11.81
C LYS A 124 -11.73 -6.82 12.36
N ILE A 125 -11.34 -5.56 12.56
CA ILE A 125 -10.12 -5.16 13.26
C ILE A 125 -10.51 -3.98 14.16
N ALA A 126 -10.23 -4.06 15.45
CA ALA A 126 -10.60 -3.00 16.40
C ALA A 126 -9.71 -1.76 16.24
N SER A 127 -8.40 -1.96 16.06
CA SER A 127 -7.46 -0.89 15.79
C SER A 127 -6.24 -1.41 15.04
N TRP A 128 -5.58 -0.52 14.32
CA TRP A 128 -4.39 -0.84 13.54
C TRP A 128 -3.47 0.37 13.43
N SER A 129 -2.20 0.11 13.23
CA SER A 129 -1.21 1.11 12.90
C SER A 129 -0.15 0.54 11.96
N ILE A 130 0.46 1.42 11.18
CA ILE A 130 1.58 1.15 10.30
C ILE A 130 2.48 2.38 10.30
N ASN A 131 3.78 2.17 10.32
CA ASN A 131 4.76 3.26 10.28
C ASN A 131 6.00 2.87 9.50
N CYS A 132 6.69 3.86 8.98
CA CYS A 132 8.06 3.75 8.53
C CYS A 132 8.88 4.96 8.96
N ASP A 133 10.20 4.76 9.03
CA ASP A 133 11.20 5.72 9.49
C ASP A 133 12.47 5.50 8.69
N ALA A 134 12.97 6.55 8.02
CA ALA A 134 14.12 6.49 7.14
C ALA A 134 15.09 7.64 7.44
N ASP A 135 16.37 7.31 7.62
CA ASP A 135 17.49 8.23 7.78
C ASP A 135 18.71 7.71 7.00
N GLU A 136 19.85 8.39 7.12
CA GLU A 136 21.11 8.02 6.47
C GLU A 136 21.63 6.61 6.85
N LYS A 137 21.14 6.03 7.95
CA LYS A 137 21.55 4.68 8.42
C LYS A 137 20.67 3.58 7.85
N GLY A 138 19.54 3.94 7.27
CA GLY A 138 18.62 3.02 6.64
C GLY A 138 17.16 3.26 6.98
N THR A 139 16.33 2.34 6.55
CA THR A 139 14.87 2.41 6.68
C THR A 139 14.35 1.29 7.53
N SER A 140 13.46 1.61 8.46
CA SER A 140 12.72 0.65 9.28
C SER A 140 11.22 0.85 9.09
N ALA A 141 10.46 -0.24 9.24
CA ALA A 141 9.01 -0.20 9.19
C ALA A 141 8.40 -1.12 10.25
N GLY A 142 7.22 -0.75 10.73
CA GLY A 142 6.50 -1.51 11.74
C GLY A 142 5.00 -1.44 11.55
N TRP A 143 4.30 -2.39 12.15
CA TRP A 143 2.85 -2.45 12.08
C TRP A 143 2.24 -3.15 13.30
N GLU A 144 0.97 -2.89 13.54
CA GLU A 144 0.20 -3.52 14.61
C GLU A 144 -1.26 -3.71 14.17
N LEU A 145 -1.84 -4.87 14.53
CA LEU A 145 -3.26 -5.19 14.36
C LEU A 145 -3.82 -5.67 15.70
N LYS A 146 -4.92 -5.08 16.17
CA LYS A 146 -5.58 -5.45 17.45
C LYS A 146 -7.05 -5.77 17.26
N GLY A 147 -7.55 -6.72 18.06
CA GLY A 147 -8.96 -7.05 18.10
C GLY A 147 -9.49 -7.60 16.78
N MET A 148 -8.74 -8.47 16.14
CA MET A 148 -9.12 -9.17 14.92
C MET A 148 -10.22 -10.21 15.23
N SER A 149 -11.31 -10.20 14.48
CA SER A 149 -12.37 -11.19 14.56
C SER A 149 -12.92 -11.56 13.18
N GLY A 150 -13.36 -12.81 13.03
CA GLY A 150 -13.75 -13.37 11.75
C GLY A 150 -12.59 -13.90 10.90
N TRP A 151 -11.37 -13.79 11.38
CA TRP A 151 -10.15 -14.28 10.75
C TRP A 151 -9.84 -15.69 11.24
N THR A 152 -10.15 -16.69 10.45
CA THR A 152 -9.90 -18.10 10.80
C THR A 152 -8.69 -18.64 10.05
N GLY A 153 -7.82 -19.38 10.76
CA GLY A 153 -6.66 -20.02 10.12
C GLY A 153 -5.47 -19.09 9.88
N LEU A 154 -5.42 -17.92 10.52
CA LEU A 154 -4.21 -17.09 10.53
C LEU A 154 -3.13 -17.75 11.41
N PRO A 155 -1.85 -17.65 11.01
CA PRO A 155 -0.74 -18.03 11.89
C PRO A 155 -0.67 -17.07 13.10
N GLN A 156 -0.08 -17.55 14.20
CA GLN A 156 0.12 -16.73 15.40
C GLN A 156 1.00 -15.52 15.09
N ASP A 157 2.09 -15.74 14.36
CA ASP A 157 2.95 -14.68 13.83
C ASP A 157 2.69 -14.57 12.33
N ILE A 158 2.14 -13.46 11.89
CA ILE A 158 1.81 -13.20 10.49
C ILE A 158 3.08 -12.63 9.82
N PRO A 159 3.73 -13.36 8.91
CA PRO A 159 4.92 -12.83 8.23
C PRO A 159 4.56 -11.76 7.21
N SER A 160 5.53 -10.87 6.91
CA SER A 160 5.38 -9.89 5.84
C SER A 160 5.12 -10.58 4.50
N GLY A 161 4.19 -10.03 3.72
CA GLY A 161 3.78 -10.60 2.44
C GLY A 161 2.89 -11.85 2.53
N TYR A 162 2.49 -12.27 3.73
CA TYR A 162 1.59 -13.42 3.90
C TYR A 162 0.24 -13.19 3.21
N VAL A 163 -0.19 -14.18 2.43
CA VAL A 163 -1.50 -14.14 1.75
C VAL A 163 -2.46 -15.13 2.43
N HIS A 164 -3.57 -14.58 2.94
CA HIS A 164 -4.64 -15.33 3.58
C HIS A 164 -5.84 -15.47 2.66
N ASP A 165 -6.33 -16.69 2.46
CA ASP A 165 -7.55 -16.97 1.72
C ASP A 165 -8.77 -16.84 2.63
N VAL A 166 -9.63 -15.87 2.36
CA VAL A 166 -10.93 -15.73 3.02
C VAL A 166 -11.93 -16.66 2.34
N LYS A 167 -12.37 -17.69 3.03
CA LYS A 167 -13.22 -18.75 2.46
C LYS A 167 -14.68 -18.64 2.88
N ALA A 168 -15.56 -19.02 1.97
CA ALA A 168 -16.96 -19.29 2.25
C ALA A 168 -17.14 -20.59 3.03
N SER A 169 -18.35 -20.81 3.56
CA SER A 169 -18.73 -22.06 4.25
C SER A 169 -18.63 -23.33 3.37
N ASN A 170 -18.74 -23.17 2.05
CA ASN A 170 -18.53 -24.25 1.06
C ASN A 170 -17.05 -24.44 0.63
N GLY A 171 -16.11 -23.69 1.21
CA GLY A 171 -14.68 -23.76 0.91
C GLY A 171 -14.18 -22.88 -0.24
N ASN A 172 -15.05 -22.23 -1.01
CA ASN A 172 -14.64 -21.33 -2.08
C ASN A 172 -13.91 -20.12 -1.52
N VAL A 173 -12.83 -19.68 -2.19
CA VAL A 173 -12.09 -18.47 -1.83
C VAL A 173 -12.87 -17.26 -2.31
N LEU A 174 -13.28 -16.39 -1.40
CA LEU A 174 -14.04 -15.17 -1.68
C LEU A 174 -13.19 -13.93 -1.84
N ALA A 175 -12.06 -13.89 -1.13
CA ALA A 175 -11.08 -12.83 -1.22
C ALA A 175 -9.70 -13.35 -0.79
N LYS A 176 -8.66 -12.68 -1.29
CA LYS A 176 -7.26 -12.84 -0.82
C LYS A 176 -6.86 -11.60 -0.04
N VAL A 177 -6.30 -11.80 1.13
CA VAL A 177 -5.78 -10.70 1.97
C VAL A 177 -4.27 -10.83 2.06
N LYS A 178 -3.57 -9.87 1.46
CA LYS A 178 -2.11 -9.76 1.60
C LYS A 178 -1.80 -8.87 2.79
N PHE A 179 -1.04 -9.39 3.75
CA PHE A 179 -0.56 -8.68 4.93
C PHE A 179 0.81 -8.09 4.67
N THR A 180 1.02 -6.85 5.07
CA THR A 180 2.31 -6.14 5.00
C THR A 180 3.01 -6.30 3.64
N ASP A 181 2.31 -5.85 2.59
CA ASP A 181 2.88 -5.81 1.24
C ASP A 181 3.95 -4.73 1.17
N THR A 182 5.21 -5.16 1.10
CA THR A 182 6.37 -4.27 1.11
C THR A 182 6.97 -4.19 -0.28
N VAL A 183 7.25 -2.98 -0.74
CA VAL A 183 7.85 -2.70 -2.05
C VAL A 183 9.20 -2.01 -1.83
N PHE A 184 10.25 -2.62 -2.38
CA PHE A 184 11.59 -2.04 -2.48
C PHE A 184 11.84 -1.67 -3.95
N PRO A 185 12.41 -0.51 -4.27
CA PRO A 185 12.77 -0.16 -5.64
C PRO A 185 13.94 -1.00 -6.14
N VAL A 186 14.11 -1.03 -7.47
CA VAL A 186 15.25 -1.67 -8.12
C VAL A 186 15.90 -0.66 -9.06
N PRO A 187 17.17 -0.27 -8.84
CA PRO A 187 18.05 -0.68 -7.73
C PRO A 187 17.52 -0.21 -6.38
N ASN A 188 17.90 -0.90 -5.29
CA ASN A 188 17.52 -0.52 -3.94
C ASN A 188 18.18 0.82 -3.56
N ASP A 189 17.38 1.84 -3.30
CA ASP A 189 17.79 3.19 -2.89
C ASP A 189 17.58 3.43 -1.38
N GLY A 190 17.26 2.37 -0.63
CA GLY A 190 16.96 2.45 0.80
C GLY A 190 15.52 2.86 1.11
N SER A 191 14.74 3.27 0.12
CA SER A 191 13.33 3.62 0.32
C SER A 191 12.45 2.38 0.50
N ILE A 192 11.33 2.54 1.20
CA ILE A 192 10.34 1.51 1.41
C ILE A 192 8.94 2.07 1.21
N ALA A 193 8.08 1.30 0.55
CA ALA A 193 6.63 1.51 0.60
C ALA A 193 5.97 0.25 1.16
N MET A 194 5.04 0.42 2.10
CA MET A 194 4.37 -0.71 2.74
C MET A 194 2.86 -0.48 2.81
N THR A 195 2.11 -1.53 2.51
CA THR A 195 0.66 -1.60 2.68
C THR A 195 0.34 -2.60 3.78
N LEU A 196 -0.36 -2.19 4.83
CA LEU A 196 -0.71 -3.06 5.96
C LEU A 196 -1.59 -4.23 5.54
N LEU A 197 -2.72 -3.94 4.86
CA LEU A 197 -3.60 -4.95 4.30
C LEU A 197 -4.05 -4.56 2.90
N LYS A 198 -3.98 -5.51 1.97
CA LYS A 198 -4.62 -5.42 0.67
C LYS A 198 -5.58 -6.58 0.51
N ILE A 199 -6.88 -6.28 0.45
CA ILE A 199 -7.96 -7.25 0.26
C ILE A 199 -8.37 -7.19 -1.20
N THR A 200 -8.20 -8.29 -1.93
CA THR A 200 -8.60 -8.42 -3.33
C THR A 200 -9.75 -9.44 -3.41
N PHE A 201 -10.87 -9.03 -3.98
CA PHE A 201 -12.02 -9.92 -4.12
C PHE A 201 -11.79 -10.93 -5.24
N GLU A 202 -12.19 -12.17 -5.00
CA GLU A 202 -12.16 -13.25 -5.98
C GLU A 202 -13.53 -13.37 -6.71
N PRO A 203 -13.54 -13.83 -7.97
CA PRO A 203 -14.77 -13.93 -8.76
C PRO A 203 -15.89 -14.74 -8.10
N SER A 204 -15.55 -15.75 -7.30
CA SER A 204 -16.50 -16.58 -6.54
C SER A 204 -17.35 -15.78 -5.53
N SER A 205 -16.89 -14.60 -5.10
CA SER A 205 -17.64 -13.70 -4.23
C SER A 205 -18.72 -12.89 -4.96
N GLY A 206 -18.66 -12.82 -6.29
CA GLY A 206 -19.45 -11.91 -7.10
C GLY A 206 -19.07 -10.45 -6.94
N TYR A 207 -18.02 -10.15 -6.15
CA TYR A 207 -17.38 -8.84 -6.07
C TYR A 207 -16.13 -8.81 -6.94
N THR A 208 -15.75 -7.61 -7.38
CA THR A 208 -14.48 -7.32 -8.08
C THR A 208 -13.80 -6.12 -7.43
N GLY A 209 -12.49 -5.96 -7.64
CA GLY A 209 -11.74 -4.83 -7.10
C GLY A 209 -11.08 -5.12 -5.76
N SER A 210 -10.75 -4.06 -5.01
CA SER A 210 -9.93 -4.22 -3.81
C SER A 210 -10.21 -3.15 -2.75
N ILE A 211 -9.73 -3.45 -1.52
CA ILE A 211 -9.71 -2.55 -0.37
C ILE A 211 -8.28 -2.53 0.16
N THR A 212 -7.79 -1.34 0.48
CA THR A 212 -6.48 -1.12 1.10
C THR A 212 -6.67 -0.52 2.48
N VAL A 213 -5.93 -1.00 3.47
CA VAL A 213 -5.91 -0.46 4.84
C VAL A 213 -4.47 -0.14 5.20
N GLY A 214 -4.20 1.10 5.52
CA GLY A 214 -2.89 1.59 5.95
C GLY A 214 -1.81 1.47 4.89
N THR A 215 -1.32 2.61 4.38
CA THR A 215 -0.14 2.68 3.52
C THR A 215 0.83 3.70 4.08
N VAL A 216 2.12 3.40 4.01
CA VAL A 216 3.20 4.33 4.31
C VAL A 216 4.31 4.17 3.29
N ALA A 217 5.02 5.27 3.03
CA ALA A 217 6.28 5.23 2.33
C ALA A 217 7.25 6.22 2.98
N CYS A 218 8.52 5.87 3.02
CA CYS A 218 9.61 6.74 3.45
C CYS A 218 10.89 6.39 2.69
N SER A 219 11.73 7.39 2.52
CA SER A 219 12.99 7.30 1.83
C SER A 219 14.06 8.00 2.68
N PRO A 220 15.27 7.42 2.83
CA PRO A 220 16.38 8.18 3.32
C PRO A 220 16.61 9.36 2.38
N THR A 221 17.08 10.47 2.93
CA THR A 221 17.58 11.57 2.10
C THR A 221 18.88 11.16 1.43
N PRO A 222 19.07 11.57 0.19
CA PRO A 222 20.32 11.32 -0.53
C PRO A 222 21.51 11.99 0.14
#